data_f5eecccc043a01878e314ecfedbed35e
#
_entry.id   f5eecccc043a01878e314ecfedbed35e
#
_cell.length_a   1.000
_cell.length_b   1.000
_cell.length_c   1.000
_cell.angle_alpha   90.00
_cell.angle_beta   90.00
_cell.angle_gamma   90.00
#
_symmetry.space_group_name_H-M   'P 1'
#
loop_
_entity.id
_entity.type
_entity.pdbx_description
1 polymer ?
#
loop_
_entity_poly.entity_id
_entity_poly.type
_entity_poly.pdbx_seq_one_letter_code
_entity_poly.pdbx_strand_id
1 'polypeptide(L)'
;MEYGTVLSELKENLLKAGQTEGCLSFSDLNELLPDEIKDPNAIESIFNFLGDNNIQIVTIEKTGEKRTLSGEVWDHDKVSMDDEDDLTDSSIVVAGDGSHEAEETTTTYLREMGQFDLLTPDEEAKYSKCIRQGFDAIIQAIRDDVSEVAEMALLCARIDLWERRDPTLKPKKQQLNFMRYSVISAAKKYSDKRELYELQAKIEAYSRSIEFAKDAMIRANLRLVVSIAKRYMHQGLTLADLIQEGNLGLMRAVFRFDYTKGNKFSTYASWWIRQAITRAILDKTRTIRLPVHFLELRSQFFKAFYALFKELGREPTPLEISKSTELPMDKILAILEASREPISLETPVGDDDSTLGDFLENNESQSPYDMVQTRELAGRVTEILSTLSEREEKIIRLRFGIGEKAEYTLEEIGKRFNVSRERIRQIEKKALNRLRHSSRRDQLKYFLD
;
A
#
# COMPACT_ATOMS: atom_id res chain seq x y z
N MET A 1 10.00 18.93 -9.82
CA MET A 1 11.13 19.17 -10.75
C MET A 1 12.41 18.43 -10.34
N GLU A 2 12.54 17.95 -9.12
CA GLU A 2 13.76 17.26 -8.63
C GLU A 2 13.92 15.80 -9.10
N TYR A 3 12.85 15.07 -9.37
CA TYR A 3 12.92 13.66 -9.78
C TYR A 3 13.53 13.42 -11.16
N GLY A 4 13.37 14.36 -12.10
CA GLY A 4 13.91 14.25 -13.45
C GLY A 4 15.43 14.50 -13.51
N THR A 5 15.94 15.36 -12.65
CA THR A 5 17.39 15.67 -12.56
C THR A 5 18.16 14.53 -11.91
N VAL A 6 17.64 13.92 -10.84
CA VAL A 6 18.24 12.75 -10.19
C VAL A 6 18.30 11.54 -11.13
N LEU A 7 17.26 11.33 -11.95
CA LEU A 7 17.23 10.22 -12.91
C LEU A 7 18.24 10.45 -14.07
N SER A 8 18.48 11.70 -14.49
CA SER A 8 19.47 12.02 -15.54
C SER A 8 20.90 11.89 -15.03
N GLU A 9 21.21 12.36 -13.83
CA GLU A 9 22.53 12.20 -13.19
C GLU A 9 22.86 10.72 -12.95
N LEU A 10 21.87 9.93 -12.52
CA LEU A 10 22.03 8.51 -12.33
C LEU A 10 22.34 7.78 -13.64
N LYS A 11 21.65 8.11 -14.73
CA LYS A 11 21.90 7.55 -16.07
C LYS A 11 23.32 7.87 -16.54
N GLU A 12 23.81 9.08 -16.30
CA GLU A 12 25.20 9.45 -16.63
C GLU A 12 26.23 8.68 -15.78
N ASN A 13 25.98 8.47 -14.50
CA ASN A 13 26.88 7.71 -13.62
C ASN A 13 26.92 6.23 -14.00
N LEU A 14 25.77 5.63 -14.31
CA LEU A 14 25.67 4.26 -14.81
C LEU A 14 26.36 4.08 -16.17
N LEU A 15 26.29 5.09 -17.03
CA LEU A 15 26.95 5.08 -18.33
C LEU A 15 28.47 5.16 -18.19
N LYS A 16 28.97 6.02 -17.28
CA LYS A 16 30.40 6.12 -16.97
C LYS A 16 30.94 4.81 -16.36
N ALA A 17 30.21 4.21 -15.41
CA ALA A 17 30.60 2.94 -14.82
C ALA A 17 30.55 1.78 -15.83
N GLY A 18 29.52 1.72 -16.70
CA GLY A 18 29.41 0.70 -17.72
C GLY A 18 30.38 0.84 -18.90
N GLN A 19 30.78 2.07 -19.26
CA GLN A 19 31.75 2.31 -20.34
C GLN A 19 33.19 1.95 -19.96
N THR A 20 33.56 2.02 -18.69
CA THR A 20 34.92 1.64 -18.23
C THR A 20 35.18 0.15 -18.29
N GLU A 21 34.16 -0.69 -18.11
CA GLU A 21 34.30 -2.14 -18.04
C GLU A 21 33.53 -2.92 -19.12
N GLY A 22 32.71 -2.23 -19.94
CA GLY A 22 31.84 -2.85 -20.95
C GLY A 22 30.67 -3.66 -20.39
N CYS A 23 30.62 -3.85 -19.07
CA CYS A 23 29.57 -4.54 -18.33
C CYS A 23 29.41 -3.93 -16.93
N LEU A 24 28.23 -4.01 -16.38
CA LEU A 24 27.93 -3.61 -15.00
C LEU A 24 27.60 -4.85 -14.18
N SER A 25 28.21 -5.01 -13.01
CA SER A 25 27.78 -6.01 -12.05
C SER A 25 26.42 -5.62 -11.48
N PHE A 26 25.61 -6.62 -11.15
CA PHE A 26 24.33 -6.37 -10.48
C PHE A 26 24.50 -5.79 -9.08
N SER A 27 25.58 -6.13 -8.39
CA SER A 27 25.95 -5.52 -7.11
C SER A 27 26.22 -4.03 -7.28
N ASP A 28 27.02 -3.67 -8.31
CA ASP A 28 27.33 -2.28 -8.63
C ASP A 28 26.08 -1.49 -9.06
N LEU A 29 25.17 -2.16 -9.78
CA LEU A 29 23.88 -1.58 -10.15
C LEU A 29 23.03 -1.29 -8.90
N ASN A 30 23.00 -2.19 -7.93
CA ASN A 30 22.26 -2.01 -6.69
C ASN A 30 22.91 -0.96 -5.76
N GLU A 31 24.24 -0.81 -5.78
CA GLU A 31 24.94 0.23 -5.01
C GLU A 31 24.78 1.61 -5.64
N LEU A 32 24.76 1.67 -6.97
CA LEU A 32 24.59 2.93 -7.71
C LEU A 32 23.13 3.39 -7.81
N LEU A 33 22.16 2.48 -7.64
CA LEU A 33 20.73 2.82 -7.58
C LEU A 33 20.39 3.43 -6.22
N PRO A 34 20.06 4.73 -6.14
CA PRO A 34 19.58 5.32 -4.89
C PRO A 34 18.33 4.55 -4.40
N ASP A 35 18.28 4.28 -3.10
CA ASP A 35 17.13 3.64 -2.45
C ASP A 35 15.80 4.39 -2.67
N GLU A 36 15.88 5.63 -3.15
CA GLU A 36 14.74 6.51 -3.49
C GLU A 36 14.05 6.13 -4.81
N ILE A 37 14.73 5.45 -5.75
CA ILE A 37 14.15 5.08 -7.05
C ILE A 37 13.45 3.74 -6.96
N LYS A 38 12.28 3.74 -6.34
CA LYS A 38 11.38 2.57 -6.23
C LYS A 38 10.18 2.64 -7.19
N ASP A 39 10.10 3.69 -8.02
CA ASP A 39 9.08 3.74 -9.06
C ASP A 39 9.41 2.71 -10.15
N PRO A 40 8.50 1.73 -10.37
CA PRO A 40 8.67 0.71 -11.40
C PRO A 40 8.96 1.27 -12.79
N ASN A 41 8.41 2.45 -13.12
CA ASN A 41 8.63 3.09 -14.42
C ASN A 41 10.04 3.70 -14.52
N ALA A 42 10.59 4.23 -13.43
CA ALA A 42 11.94 4.78 -13.39
C ALA A 42 12.99 3.67 -13.57
N ILE A 43 12.82 2.55 -12.87
CA ILE A 43 13.71 1.39 -12.98
C ILE A 43 13.63 0.77 -14.38
N GLU A 44 12.45 0.64 -14.94
CA GLU A 44 12.27 0.19 -16.31
C GLU A 44 13.00 1.12 -17.31
N SER A 45 12.96 2.43 -17.08
CA SER A 45 13.68 3.40 -17.91
C SER A 45 15.20 3.26 -17.82
N ILE A 46 15.73 2.84 -16.65
CA ILE A 46 17.16 2.57 -16.44
C ILE A 46 17.58 1.29 -17.16
N PHE A 47 16.81 0.20 -17.02
CA PHE A 47 17.10 -1.04 -17.75
C PHE A 47 17.03 -0.83 -19.28
N ASN A 48 16.06 -0.05 -19.76
CA ASN A 48 15.97 0.29 -21.17
C ASN A 48 17.18 1.11 -21.62
N PHE A 49 17.60 2.09 -20.83
CA PHE A 49 18.75 2.94 -21.11
C PHE A 49 20.07 2.13 -21.15
N LEU A 50 20.27 1.19 -20.23
CA LEU A 50 21.45 0.30 -20.23
C LEU A 50 21.45 -0.62 -21.46
N GLY A 51 20.30 -1.17 -21.83
CA GLY A 51 20.13 -1.99 -23.02
C GLY A 51 20.39 -1.22 -24.32
N ASP A 52 19.88 0.01 -24.43
CA ASP A 52 20.07 0.89 -25.59
C ASP A 52 21.53 1.33 -25.78
N ASN A 53 22.32 1.37 -24.69
CA ASN A 53 23.78 1.68 -24.72
C ASN A 53 24.67 0.42 -24.79
N ASN A 54 24.11 -0.76 -25.09
CA ASN A 54 24.83 -2.04 -25.16
C ASN A 54 25.64 -2.41 -23.89
N ILE A 55 25.25 -1.91 -22.72
CA ILE A 55 25.89 -2.26 -21.45
C ILE A 55 25.27 -3.57 -20.95
N GLN A 56 26.06 -4.64 -20.90
CA GLN A 56 25.62 -5.93 -20.39
C GLN A 56 25.67 -5.96 -18.87
N ILE A 57 24.60 -6.47 -18.23
CA ILE A 57 24.58 -6.67 -16.80
C ILE A 57 25.12 -8.10 -16.52
N VAL A 58 26.18 -8.19 -15.74
CA VAL A 58 26.88 -9.43 -15.41
C VAL A 58 26.78 -9.74 -13.91
N THR A 59 26.78 -11.02 -13.56
CA THR A 59 26.93 -11.46 -12.18
C THR A 59 28.39 -11.81 -11.92
N ILE A 60 28.95 -11.29 -10.83
CA ILE A 60 30.29 -11.64 -10.37
C ILE A 60 30.11 -12.73 -9.31
N GLU A 61 30.55 -13.95 -9.61
CA GLU A 61 30.66 -15.00 -8.59
C GLU A 61 31.88 -14.73 -7.69
N LYS A 62 31.82 -15.19 -6.43
CA LYS A 62 32.91 -15.04 -5.44
C LYS A 62 34.27 -15.67 -5.89
N THR A 63 34.30 -16.33 -7.02
CA THR A 63 35.49 -16.92 -7.65
C THR A 63 36.21 -16.02 -8.64
N GLY A 64 35.75 -14.77 -8.85
CA GLY A 64 36.43 -13.78 -9.71
C GLY A 64 36.21 -13.93 -11.21
N GLU A 65 35.38 -14.85 -11.67
CA GLU A 65 35.04 -14.99 -13.10
C GLU A 65 33.78 -14.16 -13.43
N LYS A 66 33.91 -13.30 -14.43
CA LYS A 66 32.80 -12.53 -15.00
C LYS A 66 31.99 -13.42 -15.95
N ARG A 67 30.74 -13.75 -15.60
CA ARG A 67 29.82 -14.46 -16.50
C ARG A 67 28.70 -13.53 -16.95
N THR A 68 28.48 -13.49 -18.26
CA THR A 68 27.39 -12.72 -18.87
C THR A 68 26.05 -13.41 -18.58
N LEU A 69 25.01 -12.62 -18.27
CA LEU A 69 23.65 -13.05 -17.95
C LEU A 69 22.93 -13.89 -19.03
N SER A 70 23.62 -14.22 -20.11
CA SER A 70 23.06 -15.01 -21.21
C SER A 70 22.99 -16.53 -20.94
N GLY A 71 23.24 -16.99 -19.73
CA GLY A 71 23.31 -18.44 -19.50
C GLY A 71 22.90 -19.01 -18.15
N GLU A 72 22.88 -18.28 -17.04
CA GLU A 72 22.69 -18.96 -15.76
C GLU A 72 21.87 -18.16 -14.74
N VAL A 73 21.14 -18.92 -13.92
CA VAL A 73 20.28 -18.51 -12.81
C VAL A 73 21.08 -17.73 -11.76
N TRP A 74 20.52 -16.64 -11.26
CA TRP A 74 21.00 -15.86 -10.16
C TRP A 74 21.15 -16.70 -8.90
N ASP A 75 22.37 -17.00 -8.51
CA ASP A 75 22.69 -17.66 -7.24
C ASP A 75 23.34 -16.62 -6.30
N HIS A 76 22.52 -15.99 -5.49
CA HIS A 76 22.96 -15.43 -4.22
C HIS A 76 22.72 -16.53 -3.18
N ASP A 77 23.75 -17.21 -2.80
CA ASP A 77 23.82 -18.41 -1.99
C ASP A 77 23.47 -19.68 -2.79
N LYS A 78 24.50 -20.52 -2.96
CA LYS A 78 24.43 -21.84 -3.55
C LYS A 78 23.19 -22.59 -3.04
N VAL A 79 22.10 -22.50 -3.76
CA VAL A 79 21.17 -23.62 -3.85
C VAL A 79 21.39 -24.18 -5.24
N SER A 80 22.19 -25.21 -5.30
CA SER A 80 22.35 -26.04 -6.48
C SER A 80 20.96 -26.45 -6.95
N MET A 81 20.69 -26.38 -8.26
CA MET A 81 19.48 -26.93 -8.87
C MET A 81 19.42 -28.46 -8.77
N ASP A 82 20.36 -29.08 -8.02
CA ASP A 82 20.39 -30.51 -7.74
C ASP A 82 19.38 -30.94 -6.65
N ASP A 83 18.66 -29.98 -6.00
CA ASP A 83 17.57 -30.26 -5.06
C ASP A 83 16.21 -30.42 -5.77
N GLU A 84 16.15 -30.88 -7.01
CA GLU A 84 14.88 -31.23 -7.68
C GLU A 84 14.16 -32.42 -7.01
N ASP A 85 14.84 -33.22 -6.21
CA ASP A 85 14.26 -34.40 -5.55
C ASP A 85 13.67 -34.13 -4.18
N ASP A 86 13.85 -32.91 -3.59
CA ASP A 86 13.42 -32.61 -2.21
C ASP A 86 12.06 -31.91 -2.13
N LEU A 87 11.31 -31.79 -3.24
CA LEU A 87 9.95 -31.27 -3.24
C LEU A 87 8.88 -32.30 -2.85
N THR A 88 9.29 -33.58 -2.68
CA THR A 88 8.37 -34.69 -2.38
C THR A 88 8.52 -35.24 -0.96
N ASP A 89 9.56 -34.85 -0.20
CA ASP A 89 9.77 -35.39 1.14
C ASP A 89 9.70 -34.31 2.22
N SER A 90 8.62 -34.40 2.95
CA SER A 90 8.38 -34.15 4.37
C SER A 90 9.37 -33.28 5.14
N SER A 91 8.79 -32.29 5.71
CA SER A 91 9.15 -31.47 6.86
C SER A 91 9.36 -29.98 6.55
N ILE A 92 8.32 -29.36 5.99
CA ILE A 92 8.09 -27.95 6.30
C ILE A 92 7.52 -27.92 7.72
N VAL A 93 8.41 -27.97 8.72
CA VAL A 93 8.03 -27.67 10.10
C VAL A 93 7.83 -26.18 10.14
N VAL A 94 6.60 -25.73 9.91
CA VAL A 94 6.16 -24.39 10.22
C VAL A 94 5.97 -24.35 11.73
N ALA A 95 6.99 -23.87 12.42
CA ALA A 95 6.85 -23.47 13.83
C ALA A 95 6.01 -22.19 13.89
N GLY A 96 4.73 -22.34 14.10
CA GLY A 96 3.76 -21.24 14.24
C GLY A 96 2.39 -21.84 14.47
N ASP A 97 1.94 -21.78 15.72
CA ASP A 97 0.63 -22.20 16.18
C ASP A 97 -0.46 -21.53 15.34
N GLY A 98 -1.16 -22.30 14.51
CA GLY A 98 -2.26 -21.79 13.70
C GLY A 98 -2.55 -22.56 12.43
N SER A 99 -3.26 -23.68 12.57
CA SER A 99 -4.11 -24.35 11.59
C SER A 99 -3.43 -25.34 10.64
N HIS A 100 -3.66 -26.62 10.89
CA HIS A 100 -3.53 -27.75 9.95
C HIS A 100 -4.18 -27.45 8.57
N GLU A 101 -5.22 -26.65 8.52
CA GLU A 101 -5.93 -26.27 7.28
C GLU A 101 -5.07 -25.36 6.35
N ALA A 102 -4.26 -24.46 6.89
CA ALA A 102 -3.40 -23.57 6.09
C ALA A 102 -2.18 -24.31 5.50
N GLU A 103 -1.68 -25.32 6.20
CA GLU A 103 -0.62 -26.21 5.71
C GLU A 103 -1.15 -27.11 4.59
N GLU A 104 -2.35 -27.62 4.69
CA GLU A 104 -2.99 -28.48 3.70
C GLU A 104 -3.27 -27.72 2.39
N THR A 105 -3.67 -26.44 2.47
CA THR A 105 -3.89 -25.59 1.29
C THR A 105 -2.58 -25.24 0.58
N THR A 106 -1.49 -24.96 1.31
CA THR A 106 -0.18 -24.66 0.73
C THR A 106 0.43 -25.89 0.06
N THR A 107 0.35 -27.06 0.67
CA THR A 107 0.84 -28.32 0.09
C THR A 107 0.06 -28.70 -1.16
N THR A 108 -1.27 -28.51 -1.17
CA THR A 108 -2.08 -28.74 -2.37
C THR A 108 -1.69 -27.80 -3.51
N TYR A 109 -1.47 -26.51 -3.23
CA TYR A 109 -1.00 -25.53 -4.21
C TYR A 109 0.37 -25.93 -4.80
N LEU A 110 1.33 -26.32 -3.95
CA LEU A 110 2.67 -26.75 -4.40
C LEU A 110 2.62 -27.99 -5.29
N ARG A 111 1.75 -28.95 -4.97
CA ARG A 111 1.53 -30.15 -5.77
C ARG A 111 0.91 -29.83 -7.13
N GLU A 112 -0.11 -28.97 -7.18
CA GLU A 112 -0.74 -28.54 -8.44
C GLU A 112 0.23 -27.74 -9.32
N MET A 113 1.02 -26.87 -8.72
CA MET A 113 2.04 -26.08 -9.42
C MET A 113 3.11 -26.99 -10.05
N GLY A 114 3.48 -28.08 -9.38
CA GLY A 114 4.47 -29.06 -9.89
C GLY A 114 4.05 -29.78 -11.18
N GLN A 115 2.77 -29.75 -11.55
CA GLN A 115 2.26 -30.38 -12.77
C GLN A 115 2.51 -29.58 -14.06
N PHE A 116 2.92 -28.31 -13.95
CA PHE A 116 3.18 -27.47 -15.11
C PHE A 116 4.64 -27.57 -15.55
N ASP A 117 4.84 -27.89 -16.83
CA ASP A 117 6.16 -27.94 -17.44
C ASP A 117 6.82 -26.56 -17.52
N LEU A 118 8.14 -26.54 -17.44
CA LEU A 118 8.93 -25.32 -17.65
C LEU A 118 8.94 -24.96 -19.14
N LEU A 119 8.90 -23.66 -19.43
CA LEU A 119 8.99 -23.16 -20.80
C LEU A 119 10.44 -23.10 -21.26
N THR A 120 10.62 -23.42 -22.53
CA THR A 120 11.89 -23.17 -23.23
C THR A 120 12.00 -21.66 -23.57
N PRO A 121 13.23 -21.12 -23.77
CA PRO A 121 13.41 -19.71 -24.16
C PRO A 121 12.65 -19.32 -25.43
N ASP A 122 12.52 -20.26 -26.40
CA ASP A 122 11.77 -20.03 -27.64
C ASP A 122 10.27 -19.93 -27.38
N GLU A 123 9.74 -20.71 -26.45
CA GLU A 123 8.33 -20.63 -26.03
C GLU A 123 8.04 -19.36 -25.25
N GLU A 124 8.96 -18.93 -24.36
CA GLU A 124 8.86 -17.64 -23.68
C GLU A 124 8.78 -16.50 -24.68
N ALA A 125 9.64 -16.49 -25.69
CA ALA A 125 9.63 -15.51 -26.77
C ALA A 125 8.35 -15.58 -27.60
N LYS A 126 7.83 -16.76 -27.92
CA LYS A 126 6.60 -16.99 -28.66
C LYS A 126 5.38 -16.40 -27.91
N TYR A 127 5.23 -16.73 -26.63
CA TYR A 127 4.12 -16.21 -25.82
C TYR A 127 4.22 -14.70 -25.61
N SER A 128 5.42 -14.17 -25.32
CA SER A 128 5.64 -12.73 -25.21
C SER A 128 5.30 -12.00 -26.52
N LYS A 129 5.71 -12.56 -27.65
CA LYS A 129 5.36 -12.04 -28.99
C LYS A 129 3.85 -12.06 -29.22
N CYS A 130 3.16 -13.16 -28.83
CA CYS A 130 1.70 -13.27 -28.93
C CYS A 130 0.99 -12.16 -28.13
N ILE A 131 1.44 -11.90 -26.89
CA ILE A 131 0.88 -10.83 -26.05
C ILE A 131 1.07 -9.46 -26.72
N ARG A 132 2.28 -9.17 -27.22
CA ARG A 132 2.59 -7.89 -27.87
C ARG A 132 1.80 -7.70 -29.15
N GLN A 133 1.85 -8.66 -30.07
CA GLN A 133 1.13 -8.60 -31.33
C GLN A 133 -0.39 -8.56 -31.16
N GLY A 134 -0.92 -9.30 -30.18
CA GLY A 134 -2.34 -9.23 -29.86
C GLY A 134 -2.76 -7.84 -29.37
N PHE A 135 -1.94 -7.17 -28.58
CA PHE A 135 -2.20 -5.82 -28.12
C PHE A 135 -2.16 -4.81 -29.28
N ASP A 136 -1.13 -4.89 -30.14
CA ASP A 136 -0.98 -4.04 -31.30
C ASP A 136 -2.14 -4.26 -32.31
N ALA A 137 -2.56 -5.52 -32.49
CA ALA A 137 -3.70 -5.87 -33.35
C ALA A 137 -5.03 -5.29 -32.83
N ILE A 138 -5.23 -5.23 -31.51
CA ILE A 138 -6.41 -4.59 -30.91
C ILE A 138 -6.38 -3.09 -31.18
N ILE A 139 -5.24 -2.42 -31.00
CA ILE A 139 -5.10 -0.99 -31.29
C ILE A 139 -5.38 -0.72 -32.77
N GLN A 140 -4.80 -1.53 -33.65
CA GLN A 140 -5.01 -1.38 -35.10
C GLN A 140 -6.47 -1.61 -35.48
N ALA A 141 -7.12 -2.65 -34.95
CA ALA A 141 -8.54 -2.91 -35.22
C ALA A 141 -9.44 -1.76 -34.76
N ILE A 142 -9.12 -1.11 -33.62
CA ILE A 142 -9.85 0.08 -33.14
C ILE A 142 -9.63 1.27 -34.09
N ARG A 143 -8.44 1.44 -34.66
CA ARG A 143 -8.12 2.54 -35.58
C ARG A 143 -8.76 2.33 -36.96
N ASP A 144 -8.74 1.11 -37.47
CA ASP A 144 -9.30 0.77 -38.78
C ASP A 144 -10.82 0.95 -38.81
N ASP A 145 -11.47 0.81 -37.63
CA ASP A 145 -12.93 0.88 -37.46
C ASP A 145 -13.42 2.26 -37.00
N VAL A 146 -12.64 3.32 -37.21
CA VAL A 146 -12.94 4.72 -36.83
C VAL A 146 -14.08 5.31 -37.67
N SER A 147 -15.16 4.65 -37.77
CA SER A 147 -16.33 5.21 -38.41
C SER A 147 -17.22 5.93 -37.38
N GLU A 148 -17.45 7.22 -37.59
CA GLU A 148 -18.66 8.00 -37.22
C GLU A 148 -19.25 7.89 -35.80
N VAL A 149 -18.61 7.18 -34.83
CA VAL A 149 -19.10 7.06 -33.45
C VAL A 149 -18.24 7.88 -32.53
N ALA A 150 -18.84 8.83 -31.82
CA ALA A 150 -18.13 9.76 -30.95
C ALA A 150 -17.32 9.03 -29.84
N GLU A 151 -17.83 7.92 -29.30
CA GLU A 151 -17.14 7.11 -28.29
C GLU A 151 -15.86 6.47 -28.84
N MET A 152 -15.89 6.01 -30.09
CA MET A 152 -14.71 5.42 -30.76
C MET A 152 -13.65 6.49 -31.04
N ALA A 153 -14.06 7.69 -31.47
CA ALA A 153 -13.15 8.82 -31.67
C ALA A 153 -12.46 9.23 -30.34
N LEU A 154 -13.19 9.24 -29.22
CA LEU A 154 -12.63 9.48 -27.89
C LEU A 154 -11.65 8.37 -27.46
N LEU A 155 -11.95 7.12 -27.79
CA LEU A 155 -11.07 5.99 -27.51
C LEU A 155 -9.76 6.10 -28.30
N CYS A 156 -9.81 6.42 -29.58
CA CYS A 156 -8.63 6.66 -30.43
C CYS A 156 -7.78 7.82 -29.89
N ALA A 157 -8.40 8.95 -29.57
CA ALA A 157 -7.69 10.09 -28.97
C ALA A 157 -6.99 9.72 -27.65
N ARG A 158 -7.59 8.81 -26.87
CA ARG A 158 -6.97 8.32 -25.63
C ARG A 158 -5.81 7.36 -25.89
N ILE A 159 -5.90 6.52 -26.90
CA ILE A 159 -4.79 5.66 -27.35
C ILE A 159 -3.62 6.53 -27.83
N ASP A 160 -3.87 7.57 -28.62
CA ASP A 160 -2.85 8.51 -29.07
C ASP A 160 -2.16 9.25 -27.91
N LEU A 161 -2.93 9.61 -26.87
CA LEU A 161 -2.35 10.18 -25.66
C LEU A 161 -1.45 9.19 -24.89
N TRP A 162 -1.80 7.89 -24.88
CA TRP A 162 -0.94 6.87 -24.29
C TRP A 162 0.37 6.69 -25.06
N GLU A 163 0.31 6.66 -26.40
CA GLU A 163 1.50 6.56 -27.27
C GLU A 163 2.42 7.77 -27.15
N ARG A 164 1.86 8.99 -27.05
CA ARG A 164 2.66 10.20 -26.81
C ARG A 164 3.39 10.19 -25.48
N ARG A 165 2.80 9.57 -24.44
CA ARG A 165 3.43 9.44 -23.09
C ARG A 165 4.47 8.34 -23.02
N ASP A 166 4.27 7.27 -23.77
CA ASP A 166 5.12 6.08 -23.80
C ASP A 166 5.22 5.60 -25.26
N PRO A 167 6.24 6.06 -26.01
CA PRO A 167 6.41 5.69 -27.41
C PRO A 167 6.57 4.18 -27.64
N THR A 168 7.01 3.44 -26.64
CA THR A 168 7.14 1.98 -26.70
C THR A 168 5.88 1.24 -26.28
N LEU A 169 4.80 1.94 -26.05
CA LEU A 169 3.50 1.51 -25.51
C LEU A 169 3.41 0.03 -25.13
N LYS A 170 3.96 -0.31 -23.95
CA LYS A 170 3.93 -1.68 -23.45
C LYS A 170 2.52 -2.05 -22.98
N PRO A 171 2.06 -3.29 -23.27
CA PRO A 171 0.74 -3.75 -22.86
C PRO A 171 0.52 -3.59 -21.35
N LYS A 172 -0.58 -2.94 -20.96
CA LYS A 172 -1.02 -2.86 -19.57
C LYS A 172 -2.43 -3.43 -19.44
N LYS A 173 -2.65 -4.32 -18.48
CA LYS A 173 -3.96 -4.93 -18.22
C LYS A 173 -5.10 -3.90 -18.13
N GLN A 174 -4.83 -2.75 -17.51
CA GLN A 174 -5.82 -1.67 -17.38
C GLN A 174 -6.21 -1.05 -18.73
N GLN A 175 -5.24 -0.87 -19.64
CA GLN A 175 -5.49 -0.34 -20.97
C GLN A 175 -6.30 -1.33 -21.81
N LEU A 176 -5.94 -2.62 -21.77
CA LEU A 176 -6.68 -3.68 -22.46
C LEU A 176 -8.15 -3.74 -21.99
N ASN A 177 -8.36 -3.76 -20.68
CA ASN A 177 -9.70 -3.77 -20.11
C ASN A 177 -10.48 -2.51 -20.51
N PHE A 178 -9.84 -1.34 -20.47
CA PHE A 178 -10.49 -0.09 -20.85
C PHE A 178 -10.92 -0.11 -22.32
N MET A 179 -10.05 -0.53 -23.25
CA MET A 179 -10.38 -0.66 -24.66
C MET A 179 -11.56 -1.61 -24.87
N ARG A 180 -11.50 -2.79 -24.24
CA ARG A 180 -12.57 -3.80 -24.29
C ARG A 180 -13.91 -3.26 -23.79
N TYR A 181 -13.94 -2.63 -22.61
CA TYR A 181 -15.16 -2.07 -22.03
C TYR A 181 -15.73 -0.93 -22.87
N SER A 182 -14.88 -0.06 -23.42
CA SER A 182 -15.32 1.05 -24.28
C SER A 182 -16.02 0.54 -25.53
N VAL A 183 -15.46 -0.48 -26.19
CA VAL A 183 -16.07 -1.08 -27.38
C VAL A 183 -17.37 -1.81 -27.05
N ILE A 184 -17.42 -2.58 -25.98
CA ILE A 184 -18.66 -3.25 -25.53
C ILE A 184 -19.76 -2.23 -25.20
N SER A 185 -19.40 -1.12 -24.55
CA SER A 185 -20.36 -0.05 -24.24
C SER A 185 -20.88 0.63 -25.51
N ALA A 186 -19.99 0.91 -26.49
CA ALA A 186 -20.38 1.48 -27.76
C ALA A 186 -21.29 0.52 -28.57
N ALA A 187 -20.95 -0.78 -28.64
CA ALA A 187 -21.76 -1.78 -29.33
C ALA A 187 -23.18 -1.92 -28.70
N LYS A 188 -23.29 -1.85 -27.38
CA LYS A 188 -24.60 -1.88 -26.70
C LYS A 188 -25.44 -0.62 -26.98
N LYS A 189 -24.81 0.54 -27.06
CA LYS A 189 -25.49 1.83 -27.28
C LYS A 189 -25.95 2.01 -28.75
N TYR A 190 -25.16 1.51 -29.68
CA TYR A 190 -25.43 1.62 -31.13
C TYR A 190 -25.71 0.24 -31.71
N SER A 191 -26.79 -0.42 -31.25
CA SER A 191 -27.19 -1.77 -31.64
C SER A 191 -27.43 -1.96 -33.15
N ASP A 192 -27.69 -0.88 -33.88
CA ASP A 192 -27.94 -0.91 -35.35
C ASP A 192 -26.66 -1.01 -36.19
N LYS A 193 -25.46 -0.77 -35.58
CA LYS A 193 -24.18 -0.83 -36.29
C LYS A 193 -23.54 -2.21 -36.17
N ARG A 194 -23.68 -3.02 -37.22
CA ARG A 194 -23.11 -4.38 -37.31
C ARG A 194 -21.57 -4.36 -37.17
N GLU A 195 -20.93 -3.32 -37.70
CA GLU A 195 -19.46 -3.13 -37.65
C GLU A 195 -18.92 -3.16 -36.21
N LEU A 196 -19.62 -2.54 -35.24
CA LEU A 196 -19.21 -2.55 -33.83
C LEU A 196 -19.27 -3.95 -33.21
N TYR A 197 -20.21 -4.80 -33.59
CA TYR A 197 -20.27 -6.19 -33.12
C TYR A 197 -19.15 -7.04 -33.72
N GLU A 198 -18.79 -6.80 -35.00
CA GLU A 198 -17.67 -7.46 -35.66
C GLU A 198 -16.33 -7.03 -35.00
N LEU A 199 -16.18 -5.74 -34.70
CA LEU A 199 -15.05 -5.21 -33.94
C LEU A 199 -14.96 -5.83 -32.53
N GLN A 200 -16.10 -5.88 -31.80
CA GLN A 200 -16.16 -6.53 -30.49
C GLN A 200 -15.69 -7.99 -30.58
N ALA A 201 -16.19 -8.76 -31.57
CA ALA A 201 -15.81 -10.15 -31.74
C ALA A 201 -14.32 -10.32 -32.04
N LYS A 202 -13.71 -9.45 -32.85
CA LYS A 202 -12.26 -9.42 -33.15
C LYS A 202 -11.47 -9.13 -31.86
N ILE A 203 -11.85 -8.10 -31.08
CA ILE A 203 -11.18 -7.74 -29.83
C ILE A 203 -11.29 -8.86 -28.81
N GLU A 204 -12.44 -9.53 -28.71
CA GLU A 204 -12.60 -10.67 -27.80
C GLU A 204 -11.74 -11.88 -28.23
N ALA A 205 -11.55 -12.12 -29.52
CA ALA A 205 -10.68 -13.16 -30.02
C ALA A 205 -9.20 -12.86 -29.68
N TYR A 206 -8.73 -11.65 -29.93
CA TYR A 206 -7.37 -11.24 -29.56
C TYR A 206 -7.17 -11.26 -28.03
N SER A 207 -8.14 -10.79 -27.26
CA SER A 207 -8.08 -10.82 -25.80
C SER A 207 -7.95 -12.24 -25.25
N ARG A 208 -8.70 -13.20 -25.80
CA ARG A 208 -8.57 -14.63 -25.42
C ARG A 208 -7.19 -15.18 -25.73
N SER A 209 -6.61 -14.83 -26.87
CA SER A 209 -5.25 -15.23 -27.25
C SER A 209 -4.20 -14.66 -26.29
N ILE A 210 -4.34 -13.38 -25.92
CA ILE A 210 -3.47 -12.72 -24.94
C ILE A 210 -3.60 -13.39 -23.56
N GLU A 211 -4.83 -13.66 -23.11
CA GLU A 211 -5.08 -14.31 -21.81
C GLU A 211 -4.49 -15.71 -21.78
N PHE A 212 -4.63 -16.49 -22.84
CA PHE A 212 -4.03 -17.82 -22.95
C PHE A 212 -2.49 -17.77 -22.86
N ALA A 213 -1.86 -16.90 -23.66
CA ALA A 213 -0.40 -16.75 -23.65
C ALA A 213 0.12 -16.27 -22.27
N LYS A 214 -0.57 -15.32 -21.66
CA LYS A 214 -0.27 -14.84 -20.31
C LYS A 214 -0.37 -15.95 -19.27
N ASP A 215 -1.45 -16.72 -19.28
CA ASP A 215 -1.67 -17.78 -18.30
C ASP A 215 -0.66 -18.92 -18.46
N ALA A 216 -0.26 -19.26 -19.69
CA ALA A 216 0.81 -20.21 -19.95
C ALA A 216 2.14 -19.73 -19.35
N MET A 217 2.53 -18.48 -19.58
CA MET A 217 3.75 -17.89 -19.00
C MET A 217 3.72 -17.84 -17.48
N ILE A 218 2.57 -17.49 -16.87
CA ILE A 218 2.44 -17.41 -15.41
C ILE A 218 2.58 -18.81 -14.81
N ARG A 219 1.81 -19.81 -15.31
CA ARG A 219 1.79 -21.16 -14.74
C ARG A 219 3.17 -21.83 -14.76
N ALA A 220 3.89 -21.72 -15.87
CA ALA A 220 5.24 -22.28 -16.01
C ALA A 220 6.27 -21.64 -15.07
N ASN A 221 6.04 -20.42 -14.59
CA ASN A 221 6.97 -19.67 -13.73
C ASN A 221 6.53 -19.56 -12.26
N LEU A 222 5.50 -20.30 -11.82
CA LEU A 222 5.07 -20.29 -10.42
C LEU A 222 6.16 -20.85 -9.49
N ARG A 223 6.94 -21.84 -9.95
CA ARG A 223 8.07 -22.42 -9.19
C ARG A 223 9.12 -21.36 -8.86
N LEU A 224 9.39 -20.42 -9.77
CA LEU A 224 10.29 -19.29 -9.52
C LEU A 224 9.79 -18.39 -8.39
N VAL A 225 8.47 -18.14 -8.32
CA VAL A 225 7.89 -17.34 -7.22
C VAL A 225 8.12 -18.02 -5.88
N VAL A 226 7.87 -19.33 -5.79
CA VAL A 226 8.05 -20.08 -4.54
C VAL A 226 9.50 -20.07 -4.09
N SER A 227 10.46 -20.28 -4.99
CA SER A 227 11.91 -20.26 -4.66
C SER A 227 12.36 -18.90 -4.11
N ILE A 228 11.77 -17.79 -4.61
CA ILE A 228 12.06 -16.46 -4.11
C ILE A 228 11.32 -16.22 -2.79
N ALA A 229 10.04 -16.58 -2.67
CA ALA A 229 9.23 -16.37 -1.46
C ALA A 229 9.79 -17.09 -0.22
N LYS A 230 10.33 -18.32 -0.38
CA LYS A 230 10.99 -19.07 0.71
C LYS A 230 12.08 -18.27 1.43
N ARG A 231 12.79 -17.39 0.75
CA ARG A 231 13.86 -16.55 1.34
C ARG A 231 13.35 -15.43 2.23
N TYR A 232 12.05 -15.11 2.15
CA TYR A 232 11.40 -14.05 2.93
C TYR A 232 10.50 -14.59 4.05
N MET A 233 10.57 -15.90 4.33
CA MET A 233 9.87 -16.48 5.47
C MET A 233 10.34 -15.85 6.78
N HIS A 234 9.49 -15.90 7.82
CA HIS A 234 9.76 -15.34 9.15
C HIS A 234 9.87 -13.80 9.22
N GLN A 235 9.43 -13.09 8.18
CA GLN A 235 9.40 -11.62 8.16
C GLN A 235 8.00 -11.05 8.41
N GLY A 236 7.14 -11.81 9.10
CA GLY A 236 5.82 -11.35 9.56
C GLY A 236 4.66 -11.64 8.59
N LEU A 237 4.92 -12.25 7.42
CA LEU A 237 3.88 -12.78 6.52
C LEU A 237 3.99 -14.29 6.41
N THR A 238 2.86 -14.97 6.19
CA THR A 238 2.82 -16.41 5.92
C THR A 238 3.43 -16.73 4.55
N LEU A 239 3.95 -17.96 4.36
CA LEU A 239 4.47 -18.37 3.06
C LEU A 239 3.42 -18.27 1.95
N ALA A 240 2.17 -18.57 2.26
CA ALA A 240 1.05 -18.46 1.32
C ALA A 240 0.86 -17.01 0.85
N ASP A 241 0.89 -16.04 1.77
CA ASP A 241 0.76 -14.62 1.44
C ASP A 241 1.96 -14.12 0.61
N LEU A 242 3.18 -14.53 0.99
CA LEU A 242 4.39 -14.19 0.24
C LEU A 242 4.33 -14.72 -1.20
N ILE A 243 3.85 -15.95 -1.39
CA ILE A 243 3.65 -16.54 -2.73
C ILE A 243 2.60 -15.73 -3.50
N GLN A 244 1.47 -15.37 -2.90
CA GLN A 244 0.43 -14.64 -3.61
C GLN A 244 0.90 -13.22 -3.99
N GLU A 245 1.60 -12.51 -3.13
CA GLU A 245 2.20 -11.22 -3.48
C GLU A 245 3.27 -11.35 -4.57
N GLY A 246 4.09 -12.42 -4.50
CA GLY A 246 5.03 -12.76 -5.55
C GLY A 246 4.36 -13.05 -6.89
N ASN A 247 3.23 -13.77 -6.89
CA ASN A 247 2.42 -14.03 -8.08
C ASN A 247 1.87 -12.74 -8.69
N LEU A 248 1.48 -11.76 -7.88
CA LEU A 248 1.09 -10.43 -8.37
C LEU A 248 2.26 -9.71 -9.05
N GLY A 249 3.48 -9.88 -8.52
CA GLY A 249 4.71 -9.41 -9.15
C GLY A 249 4.98 -10.10 -10.49
N LEU A 250 4.91 -11.43 -10.53
CA LEU A 250 5.06 -12.23 -11.74
C LEU A 250 4.06 -11.81 -12.84
N MET A 251 2.79 -11.64 -12.49
CA MET A 251 1.77 -11.18 -13.44
C MET A 251 2.10 -9.81 -14.05
N ARG A 252 2.70 -8.89 -13.28
CA ARG A 252 3.18 -7.60 -13.81
C ARG A 252 4.35 -7.78 -14.76
N ALA A 253 5.29 -8.69 -14.42
CA ALA A 253 6.44 -8.99 -15.25
C ALA A 253 6.04 -9.53 -16.63
N VAL A 254 5.08 -10.46 -16.69
CA VAL A 254 4.62 -11.07 -17.96
C VAL A 254 4.11 -10.03 -18.96
N PHE A 255 3.35 -9.04 -18.51
CA PHE A 255 2.85 -7.98 -19.40
C PHE A 255 3.93 -7.01 -19.89
N ARG A 256 5.03 -6.85 -19.13
CA ARG A 256 6.08 -5.86 -19.42
C ARG A 256 7.33 -6.45 -20.03
N PHE A 257 7.40 -7.77 -20.10
CA PHE A 257 8.57 -8.45 -20.64
C PHE A 257 8.74 -8.15 -22.13
N ASP A 258 9.99 -7.88 -22.52
CA ASP A 258 10.37 -7.60 -23.90
C ASP A 258 11.37 -8.62 -24.38
N TYR A 259 10.89 -9.57 -25.18
CA TYR A 259 11.69 -10.66 -25.75
C TYR A 259 12.78 -10.16 -26.71
N THR A 260 12.66 -8.96 -27.29
CA THR A 260 13.62 -8.43 -28.27
C THR A 260 14.98 -8.09 -27.64
N LYS A 261 15.03 -7.97 -26.29
CA LYS A 261 16.24 -7.64 -25.55
C LYS A 261 17.17 -8.83 -25.28
N GLY A 262 16.79 -10.05 -25.67
CA GLY A 262 17.61 -11.26 -25.54
C GLY A 262 17.79 -11.79 -24.12
N ASN A 263 17.20 -11.17 -23.11
CA ASN A 263 17.28 -11.61 -21.72
C ASN A 263 16.27 -12.73 -21.43
N LYS A 264 16.62 -13.69 -20.53
CA LYS A 264 15.67 -14.69 -20.04
C LYS A 264 14.54 -14.02 -19.25
N PHE A 265 13.33 -14.57 -19.39
CA PHE A 265 12.18 -14.08 -18.63
C PHE A 265 12.40 -14.17 -17.10
N SER A 266 13.00 -15.26 -16.62
CA SER A 266 13.28 -15.48 -15.20
C SER A 266 14.11 -14.35 -14.56
N THR A 267 15.10 -13.81 -15.27
CA THR A 267 15.93 -12.68 -14.81
C THR A 267 15.10 -11.43 -14.58
N TYR A 268 14.25 -11.09 -15.53
CA TYR A 268 13.36 -9.94 -15.43
C TYR A 268 12.24 -10.14 -14.38
N ALA A 269 11.64 -11.32 -14.35
CA ALA A 269 10.57 -11.65 -13.43
C ALA A 269 11.02 -11.66 -11.96
N SER A 270 12.23 -12.17 -11.68
CA SER A 270 12.80 -12.20 -10.32
C SER A 270 12.84 -10.83 -9.65
N TRP A 271 13.10 -9.78 -10.41
CA TRP A 271 13.09 -8.42 -9.88
C TRP A 271 11.66 -7.98 -9.47
N TRP A 272 10.67 -8.21 -10.34
CA TRP A 272 9.27 -7.86 -10.05
C TRP A 272 8.68 -8.66 -8.90
N ILE A 273 9.05 -9.94 -8.80
CA ILE A 273 8.63 -10.82 -7.70
C ILE A 273 9.21 -10.30 -6.38
N ARG A 274 10.52 -10.03 -6.32
CA ARG A 274 11.17 -9.46 -5.12
C ARG A 274 10.55 -8.14 -4.71
N GLN A 275 10.39 -7.23 -5.66
CA GLN A 275 9.79 -5.92 -5.41
C GLN A 275 8.37 -6.04 -4.84
N ALA A 276 7.55 -6.97 -5.36
CA ALA A 276 6.20 -7.18 -4.88
C ALA A 276 6.19 -7.75 -3.46
N ILE A 277 7.02 -8.75 -3.18
CA ILE A 277 7.15 -9.37 -1.85
C ILE A 277 7.66 -8.36 -0.82
N THR A 278 8.77 -7.67 -1.11
CA THR A 278 9.35 -6.67 -0.19
C THR A 278 8.35 -5.55 0.12
N ARG A 279 7.65 -5.07 -0.91
CA ARG A 279 6.62 -4.06 -0.72
C ARG A 279 5.45 -4.57 0.14
N ALA A 280 5.02 -5.81 -0.06
CA ALA A 280 3.96 -6.41 0.74
C ALA A 280 4.37 -6.56 2.21
N ILE A 281 5.62 -6.98 2.47
CA ILE A 281 6.18 -7.02 3.82
C ILE A 281 6.12 -5.64 4.47
N LEU A 282 6.62 -4.60 3.79
CA LEU A 282 6.59 -3.23 4.32
C LEU A 282 5.17 -2.70 4.59
N ASP A 283 4.21 -3.07 3.73
CA ASP A 283 2.85 -2.53 3.78
C ASP A 283 1.90 -3.31 4.73
N LYS A 284 2.13 -4.63 4.97
CA LYS A 284 1.14 -5.54 5.57
C LYS A 284 1.57 -6.21 6.87
N THR A 285 2.86 -6.21 7.23
CA THR A 285 3.33 -6.94 8.43
C THR A 285 2.95 -6.28 9.74
N ARG A 286 2.77 -4.97 9.76
CA ARG A 286 2.50 -4.23 10.99
C ARG A 286 1.02 -4.04 11.23
N THR A 287 0.57 -4.22 12.46
CA THR A 287 -0.79 -3.91 12.91
C THR A 287 -1.14 -2.45 12.65
N ILE A 288 -0.21 -1.53 12.97
CA ILE A 288 -0.33 -0.11 12.65
C ILE A 288 0.50 0.14 11.40
N ARG A 289 -0.17 0.40 10.27
CA ARG A 289 0.48 0.66 8.99
C ARG A 289 1.33 1.93 9.04
N LEU A 290 2.60 1.81 8.67
CA LEU A 290 3.52 2.93 8.51
C LEU A 290 3.75 3.25 7.02
N PRO A 291 3.95 4.53 6.65
CA PRO A 291 4.30 4.89 5.29
C PRO A 291 5.65 4.29 4.86
N VAL A 292 5.77 3.91 3.58
CA VAL A 292 6.98 3.22 3.06
C VAL A 292 8.25 4.06 3.27
N HIS A 293 8.19 5.38 2.98
CA HIS A 293 9.34 6.27 3.18
C HIS A 293 9.84 6.31 4.63
N PHE A 294 8.94 6.13 5.60
CA PHE A 294 9.32 6.06 7.01
C PHE A 294 10.04 4.73 7.33
N LEU A 295 9.61 3.63 6.75
CA LEU A 295 10.26 2.32 6.89
C LEU A 295 11.65 2.29 6.21
N GLU A 296 11.85 3.09 5.17
CA GLU A 296 13.14 3.30 4.53
C GLU A 296 14.11 4.04 5.45
N LEU A 297 13.66 5.15 6.05
CA LEU A 297 14.44 5.86 7.07
C LEU A 297 14.77 4.96 8.26
N ARG A 298 13.82 4.11 8.67
CA ARG A 298 14.06 3.10 9.71
C ARG A 298 15.14 2.10 9.29
N SER A 299 15.13 1.65 8.03
CA SER A 299 16.18 0.74 7.53
C SER A 299 17.56 1.39 7.53
N GLN A 300 17.66 2.66 7.11
CA GLN A 300 18.90 3.44 7.18
C GLN A 300 19.39 3.60 8.63
N PHE A 301 18.46 3.91 9.54
CA PHE A 301 18.76 4.01 10.97
C PHE A 301 19.35 2.71 11.52
N PHE A 302 18.72 1.55 11.26
CA PHE A 302 19.22 0.27 11.78
C PHE A 302 20.54 -0.14 11.14
N LYS A 303 20.77 0.13 9.85
CA LYS A 303 22.08 -0.09 9.21
C LYS A 303 23.19 0.70 9.92
N ALA A 304 22.95 1.98 10.19
CA ALA A 304 23.91 2.83 10.91
C ALA A 304 24.07 2.40 12.37
N PHE A 305 22.98 2.02 13.04
CA PHE A 305 22.99 1.51 14.40
C PHE A 305 23.91 0.27 14.52
N TYR A 306 23.74 -0.73 13.65
CA TYR A 306 24.55 -1.95 13.68
C TYR A 306 26.01 -1.68 13.29
N ALA A 307 26.28 -0.77 12.36
CA ALA A 307 27.64 -0.37 12.01
C ALA A 307 28.36 0.27 13.21
N LEU A 308 27.71 1.26 13.83
CA LEU A 308 28.27 1.94 15.01
C LEU A 308 28.36 0.99 16.23
N PHE A 309 27.40 0.11 16.42
CA PHE A 309 27.46 -0.90 17.48
C PHE A 309 28.68 -1.81 17.34
N LYS A 310 28.99 -2.22 16.09
CA LYS A 310 30.19 -3.03 15.78
C LYS A 310 31.49 -2.29 16.03
N GLU A 311 31.53 -0.98 15.74
CA GLU A 311 32.72 -0.13 15.93
C GLU A 311 32.93 0.23 17.41
N LEU A 312 31.88 0.63 18.10
CA LEU A 312 31.96 1.12 19.48
C LEU A 312 31.95 0.03 20.55
N GLY A 313 31.47 -1.19 20.21
CA GLY A 313 31.28 -2.29 21.19
C GLY A 313 30.20 -2.02 22.23
N ARG A 314 29.39 -0.95 22.07
CA ARG A 314 28.26 -0.57 22.93
C ARG A 314 27.11 -0.01 22.10
N GLU A 315 25.94 0.10 22.69
CA GLU A 315 24.82 0.76 22.02
C GLU A 315 25.13 2.22 21.69
N PRO A 316 24.97 2.63 20.42
CA PRO A 316 25.20 4.00 19.99
C PRO A 316 24.11 4.93 20.52
N THR A 317 24.48 6.13 20.92
CA THR A 317 23.53 7.14 21.34
C THR A 317 22.80 7.74 20.12
N PRO A 318 21.56 8.25 20.27
CA PRO A 318 20.84 8.89 19.16
C PRO A 318 21.62 10.04 18.49
N LEU A 319 22.49 10.73 19.24
CA LEU A 319 23.36 11.78 18.70
C LEU A 319 24.46 11.23 17.78
N GLU A 320 25.03 10.08 18.10
CA GLU A 320 26.04 9.40 17.29
C GLU A 320 25.42 8.90 15.99
N ILE A 321 24.21 8.34 16.04
CA ILE A 321 23.45 7.91 14.87
C ILE A 321 23.10 9.11 13.98
N SER A 322 22.66 10.23 14.58
CA SER A 322 22.37 11.47 13.83
C SER A 322 23.58 11.97 13.06
N LYS A 323 24.76 11.90 13.66
CA LYS A 323 26.01 12.30 12.98
C LYS A 323 26.42 11.36 11.84
N SER A 324 26.16 10.07 11.98
CA SER A 324 26.50 9.06 10.98
C SER A 324 25.53 9.04 9.80
N THR A 325 24.24 9.29 10.05
CA THR A 325 23.17 9.22 9.02
C THR A 325 22.78 10.57 8.45
N GLU A 326 23.28 11.68 9.02
CA GLU A 326 22.86 13.06 8.71
C GLU A 326 21.36 13.33 8.93
N LEU A 327 20.67 12.42 9.61
CA LEU A 327 19.24 12.56 9.91
C LEU A 327 19.04 13.53 11.10
N PRO A 328 18.05 14.41 11.06
CA PRO A 328 17.71 15.28 12.18
C PRO A 328 17.21 14.46 13.38
N MET A 329 17.53 14.93 14.60
CA MET A 329 17.26 14.26 15.86
C MET A 329 15.76 13.92 16.03
N ASP A 330 14.86 14.81 15.61
CA ASP A 330 13.42 14.61 15.71
C ASP A 330 12.96 13.39 14.91
N LYS A 331 13.55 13.14 13.71
CA LYS A 331 13.24 11.96 12.92
C LYS A 331 13.75 10.68 13.58
N ILE A 332 14.91 10.72 14.21
CA ILE A 332 15.48 9.57 14.94
C ILE A 332 14.58 9.20 16.12
N LEU A 333 14.15 10.17 16.90
CA LEU A 333 13.22 9.93 18.02
C LEU A 333 11.88 9.37 17.53
N ALA A 334 11.34 9.93 16.45
CA ALA A 334 10.11 9.42 15.82
C ALA A 334 10.28 7.96 15.33
N ILE A 335 11.45 7.59 14.78
CA ILE A 335 11.75 6.23 14.36
C ILE A 335 11.78 5.28 15.56
N LEU A 336 12.41 5.68 16.65
CA LEU A 336 12.48 4.88 17.88
C LEU A 336 11.09 4.65 18.49
N GLU A 337 10.26 5.68 18.53
CA GLU A 337 8.88 5.61 19.02
C GLU A 337 8.00 4.71 18.15
N ALA A 338 8.03 4.89 16.84
CA ALA A 338 7.24 4.10 15.89
C ALA A 338 7.78 2.67 15.67
N SER A 339 9.00 2.37 16.12
CA SER A 339 9.58 1.02 16.07
C SER A 339 8.99 0.07 17.11
N ARG A 340 8.33 0.60 18.13
CA ARG A 340 7.67 -0.22 19.15
C ARG A 340 6.53 -1.02 18.52
N GLU A 341 6.43 -2.28 18.92
CA GLU A 341 5.33 -3.15 18.49
C GLU A 341 4.19 -3.10 19.52
N PRO A 342 2.93 -3.13 19.10
CA PRO A 342 1.79 -3.21 20.01
C PRO A 342 1.81 -4.56 20.74
N ILE A 343 1.48 -4.53 22.02
CA ILE A 343 1.34 -5.73 22.86
C ILE A 343 -0.12 -6.16 22.84
N SER A 344 -0.37 -7.47 22.87
CA SER A 344 -1.74 -8.00 22.93
C SER A 344 -2.40 -7.66 24.27
N LEU A 345 -3.65 -7.25 24.24
CA LEU A 345 -4.45 -7.05 25.45
C LEU A 345 -4.75 -8.36 26.21
N GLU A 346 -4.69 -9.49 25.49
CA GLU A 346 -4.91 -10.83 26.05
C GLU A 346 -3.62 -11.41 26.68
N THR A 347 -2.53 -10.64 26.72
CA THR A 347 -1.29 -11.09 27.38
C THR A 347 -1.56 -11.32 28.88
N PRO A 348 -1.29 -12.53 29.42
CA PRO A 348 -1.52 -12.80 30.82
C PRO A 348 -0.55 -11.97 31.68
N VAL A 349 -1.05 -11.44 32.78
CA VAL A 349 -0.28 -10.60 33.72
C VAL A 349 -0.34 -11.24 35.10
N GLY A 350 0.81 -11.73 35.60
CA GLY A 350 0.91 -12.40 36.90
C GLY A 350 0.59 -13.89 36.84
N ASP A 351 0.33 -14.50 38.02
CA ASP A 351 0.03 -15.92 38.19
C ASP A 351 -1.48 -16.25 38.12
N ASP A 352 -2.34 -15.21 38.02
CA ASP A 352 -3.78 -15.31 37.91
C ASP A 352 -4.22 -15.29 36.44
N ASP A 353 -5.45 -15.71 36.15
CA ASP A 353 -6.06 -15.68 34.79
C ASP A 353 -6.34 -14.24 34.29
N SER A 354 -5.74 -13.22 34.88
CA SER A 354 -5.93 -11.81 34.55
C SER A 354 -5.15 -11.44 33.26
N THR A 355 -5.80 -10.71 32.37
CA THR A 355 -5.18 -10.21 31.13
C THR A 355 -4.77 -8.75 31.26
N LEU A 356 -3.84 -8.29 30.42
CA LEU A 356 -3.43 -6.88 30.37
C LEU A 356 -4.62 -5.94 30.14
N GLY A 357 -5.63 -6.41 29.39
CA GLY A 357 -6.86 -5.67 29.12
C GLY A 357 -7.67 -5.35 30.37
N ASP A 358 -7.64 -6.24 31.38
CA ASP A 358 -8.41 -6.06 32.62
C ASP A 358 -7.87 -4.91 33.49
N PHE A 359 -6.59 -4.54 33.31
CA PHE A 359 -5.94 -3.43 34.02
C PHE A 359 -6.11 -2.07 33.32
N LEU A 360 -6.70 -2.03 32.13
CA LEU A 360 -6.90 -0.78 31.41
C LEU A 360 -8.16 -0.07 31.89
N GLU A 361 -7.99 1.12 32.45
CA GLU A 361 -9.08 1.96 32.89
C GLU A 361 -9.88 2.52 31.71
N ASN A 362 -11.22 2.41 31.78
CA ASN A 362 -12.11 3.03 30.81
C ASN A 362 -12.44 4.48 31.24
N ASN A 363 -11.67 5.44 30.70
CA ASN A 363 -11.84 6.86 30.97
C ASN A 363 -13.15 7.46 30.42
N GLU A 364 -13.85 6.78 29.50
CA GLU A 364 -15.12 7.27 28.93
C GLU A 364 -16.32 6.87 29.79
N SER A 365 -16.22 5.87 30.64
CA SER A 365 -17.29 5.49 31.54
C SER A 365 -17.39 6.47 32.68
N GLN A 366 -18.52 7.19 32.77
CA GLN A 366 -18.79 8.07 33.90
C GLN A 366 -18.90 7.25 35.19
N SER A 367 -18.22 7.71 36.25
CA SER A 367 -18.40 7.12 37.56
C SER A 367 -19.87 7.12 37.98
N PRO A 368 -20.40 6.04 38.58
CA PRO A 368 -21.76 6.03 39.10
C PRO A 368 -22.01 7.20 40.07
N TYR A 369 -21.01 7.62 40.81
CA TYR A 369 -21.06 8.78 41.69
C TYR A 369 -21.28 10.07 40.90
N ASP A 370 -20.51 10.30 39.84
CA ASP A 370 -20.64 11.50 38.98
C ASP A 370 -21.99 11.53 38.25
N MET A 371 -22.52 10.38 37.86
CA MET A 371 -23.85 10.28 37.27
C MET A 371 -24.94 10.69 38.27
N VAL A 372 -24.86 10.23 39.50
CA VAL A 372 -25.79 10.59 40.57
C VAL A 372 -25.68 12.08 40.88
N GLN A 373 -24.47 12.60 41.05
CA GLN A 373 -24.20 14.01 41.31
C GLN A 373 -24.75 14.91 40.19
N THR A 374 -24.50 14.57 38.95
CA THR A 374 -25.01 15.28 37.77
C THR A 374 -26.54 15.29 37.74
N ARG A 375 -27.17 14.17 38.07
CA ARG A 375 -28.62 14.01 38.11
C ARG A 375 -29.24 14.82 39.26
N GLU A 376 -28.61 14.81 40.42
CA GLU A 376 -29.04 15.60 41.57
C GLU A 376 -28.90 17.10 41.29
N LEU A 377 -27.75 17.52 40.70
CA LEU A 377 -27.56 18.92 40.26
C LEU A 377 -28.65 19.35 39.27
N ALA A 378 -28.96 18.54 38.26
CA ALA A 378 -30.02 18.83 37.29
C ALA A 378 -31.40 18.97 37.96
N GLY A 379 -31.68 18.11 38.93
CA GLY A 379 -32.88 18.21 39.77
C GLY A 379 -32.95 19.51 40.57
N ARG A 380 -31.88 19.86 41.27
CA ARG A 380 -31.78 21.10 42.05
C ARG A 380 -31.86 22.36 41.18
N VAL A 381 -31.21 22.38 40.02
CA VAL A 381 -31.30 23.46 39.06
C VAL A 381 -32.77 23.65 38.61
N THR A 382 -33.47 22.55 38.31
CA THR A 382 -34.88 22.58 37.92
C THR A 382 -35.77 23.13 39.04
N GLU A 383 -35.56 22.71 40.30
CA GLU A 383 -36.26 23.19 41.47
C GLU A 383 -36.03 24.69 41.70
N ILE A 384 -34.80 25.19 41.58
CA ILE A 384 -34.46 26.60 41.72
C ILE A 384 -35.08 27.42 40.59
N LEU A 385 -35.05 26.93 39.35
CA LEU A 385 -35.66 27.62 38.21
C LEU A 385 -37.19 27.77 38.36
N SER A 386 -37.87 26.76 38.94
CA SER A 386 -39.30 26.84 39.20
C SER A 386 -39.70 27.91 40.19
N THR A 387 -38.76 28.48 40.97
CA THR A 387 -39.00 29.64 41.86
C THR A 387 -39.06 30.99 41.15
N LEU A 388 -38.70 31.04 39.85
CA LEU A 388 -38.84 32.21 38.99
C LEU A 388 -40.26 32.31 38.45
N SER A 389 -40.60 33.48 37.85
CA SER A 389 -41.85 33.57 37.09
C SER A 389 -41.77 32.66 35.84
N GLU A 390 -42.90 32.11 35.43
CA GLU A 390 -42.97 31.19 34.27
C GLU A 390 -42.29 31.71 33.00
N ARG A 391 -42.39 33.03 32.81
CA ARG A 391 -41.75 33.70 31.66
C ARG A 391 -40.23 33.84 31.83
N GLU A 392 -39.73 34.14 33.02
CA GLU A 392 -38.30 34.21 33.32
C GLU A 392 -37.68 32.82 33.27
N GLU A 393 -38.34 31.78 33.78
CA GLU A 393 -37.91 30.40 33.73
C GLU A 393 -37.73 29.91 32.29
N LYS A 394 -38.76 30.07 31.44
CA LYS A 394 -38.70 29.66 30.03
C LYS A 394 -37.57 30.35 29.27
N ILE A 395 -37.34 31.66 29.50
CA ILE A 395 -36.25 32.39 28.85
C ILE A 395 -34.91 31.86 29.28
N ILE A 396 -34.67 31.55 30.57
CA ILE A 396 -33.41 30.97 31.07
C ILE A 396 -33.21 29.56 30.52
N ARG A 397 -34.26 28.73 30.53
CA ARG A 397 -34.14 27.34 29.96
C ARG A 397 -33.77 27.37 28.49
N LEU A 398 -34.39 28.19 27.69
CA LEU A 398 -34.05 28.33 26.27
C LEU A 398 -32.65 28.90 26.04
N ARG A 399 -32.25 29.89 26.88
CA ARG A 399 -30.95 30.55 26.74
C ARG A 399 -29.78 29.63 27.02
N PHE A 400 -29.89 28.77 28.04
CA PHE A 400 -28.86 27.87 28.51
C PHE A 400 -29.09 26.38 28.10
N GLY A 401 -30.08 26.10 27.28
CA GLY A 401 -30.40 24.76 26.81
C GLY A 401 -30.85 23.81 27.92
N ILE A 402 -31.36 24.29 29.04
CA ILE A 402 -31.74 23.46 30.19
C ILE A 402 -33.06 22.74 29.89
N GLY A 403 -32.99 21.45 29.57
CA GLY A 403 -34.13 20.64 29.14
C GLY A 403 -34.58 20.88 27.72
N GLU A 404 -33.83 21.59 26.91
CA GLU A 404 -34.07 21.86 25.49
C GLU A 404 -33.00 21.19 24.62
N LYS A 405 -33.25 21.05 23.29
CA LYS A 405 -32.34 20.40 22.37
C LYS A 405 -31.05 21.18 22.07
N ALA A 406 -31.10 22.52 22.22
CA ALA A 406 -29.98 23.42 21.94
C ALA A 406 -30.13 24.75 22.71
N GLU A 407 -29.03 25.49 22.79
CA GLU A 407 -29.04 26.88 23.29
C GLU A 407 -29.57 27.82 22.21
N TYR A 408 -30.38 28.78 22.62
CA TYR A 408 -30.97 29.79 21.73
C TYR A 408 -30.33 31.16 21.94
N THR A 409 -30.19 31.92 20.87
CA THR A 409 -29.70 33.30 20.92
C THR A 409 -30.80 34.24 21.45
N LEU A 410 -30.41 35.38 22.02
CA LEU A 410 -31.38 36.39 22.53
C LEU A 410 -32.35 36.90 21.46
N GLU A 411 -31.93 36.91 20.20
CA GLU A 411 -32.74 37.29 19.06
C GLU A 411 -33.81 36.24 18.72
N GLU A 412 -33.45 34.98 18.69
CA GLU A 412 -34.37 33.87 18.45
C GLU A 412 -35.40 33.74 19.55
N ILE A 413 -34.97 33.89 20.82
CA ILE A 413 -35.87 33.95 21.96
C ILE A 413 -36.82 35.17 21.83
N GLY A 414 -36.29 36.33 21.41
CA GLY A 414 -37.08 37.53 21.16
C GLY A 414 -38.17 37.29 20.12
N LYS A 415 -37.86 36.65 18.99
CA LYS A 415 -38.82 36.26 17.96
C LYS A 415 -39.88 35.30 18.49
N ARG A 416 -39.50 34.32 19.34
CA ARG A 416 -40.43 33.32 19.91
C ARG A 416 -41.42 33.93 20.93
N PHE A 417 -40.99 34.97 21.66
CA PHE A 417 -41.80 35.65 22.68
C PHE A 417 -42.43 36.99 22.19
N ASN A 418 -42.24 37.34 20.92
CA ASN A 418 -42.69 38.60 20.31
C ASN A 418 -42.21 39.85 21.06
N VAL A 419 -40.94 39.89 21.47
CA VAL A 419 -40.30 40.99 22.19
C VAL A 419 -38.94 41.32 21.58
N SER A 420 -38.46 42.54 21.78
CA SER A 420 -37.16 42.96 21.29
C SER A 420 -36.04 42.22 22.03
N ARG A 421 -34.89 41.98 21.31
CA ARG A 421 -33.66 41.37 21.86
C ARG A 421 -33.23 42.02 23.18
N GLU A 422 -33.30 43.37 23.26
CA GLU A 422 -32.89 44.08 24.46
C GLU A 422 -33.85 43.82 25.65
N ARG A 423 -35.13 43.63 25.37
CA ARG A 423 -36.08 43.25 26.42
C ARG A 423 -35.82 41.86 26.98
N ILE A 424 -35.45 40.91 26.13
CA ILE A 424 -35.04 39.56 26.60
C ILE A 424 -33.78 39.66 27.46
N ARG A 425 -32.77 40.47 27.05
CA ARG A 425 -31.55 40.70 27.84
C ARG A 425 -31.85 41.31 29.23
N GLN A 426 -32.82 42.23 29.31
CA GLN A 426 -33.25 42.78 30.59
C GLN A 426 -33.92 41.75 31.48
N ILE A 427 -34.76 40.86 30.92
CA ILE A 427 -35.43 39.79 31.66
C ILE A 427 -34.40 38.77 32.14
N GLU A 428 -33.48 38.34 31.28
CA GLU A 428 -32.36 37.45 31.61
C GLU A 428 -31.54 38.01 32.79
N LYS A 429 -31.10 39.28 32.70
CA LYS A 429 -30.34 39.95 33.77
C LYS A 429 -31.12 40.00 35.08
N LYS A 430 -32.42 40.27 35.02
CA LYS A 430 -33.28 40.30 36.21
C LYS A 430 -33.44 38.89 36.82
N ALA A 431 -33.63 37.87 35.99
CA ALA A 431 -33.74 36.49 36.43
C ALA A 431 -32.43 35.98 37.07
N LEU A 432 -31.29 36.26 36.44
CA LEU A 432 -29.98 35.90 36.98
C LEU A 432 -29.68 36.60 38.32
N ASN A 433 -30.07 37.89 38.44
CA ASN A 433 -29.92 38.60 39.71
C ASN A 433 -30.81 38.02 40.84
N ARG A 434 -32.01 37.51 40.49
CA ARG A 434 -32.87 36.81 41.44
C ARG A 434 -32.29 35.47 41.87
N LEU A 435 -31.66 34.75 40.91
CA LEU A 435 -30.97 33.48 41.20
C LEU A 435 -29.70 33.66 42.04
N ARG A 436 -29.05 34.84 41.97
CA ARG A 436 -27.86 35.18 42.72
C ARG A 436 -28.11 35.40 44.24
N HIS A 437 -29.36 35.47 44.68
CA HIS A 437 -29.72 35.64 46.10
C HIS A 437 -29.16 34.48 46.94
N SER A 438 -28.64 34.76 48.13
CA SER A 438 -27.93 33.80 48.98
C SER A 438 -28.69 32.48 49.19
N SER A 439 -30.00 32.58 49.46
CA SER A 439 -30.87 31.41 49.70
C SER A 439 -30.92 30.39 48.55
N ARG A 440 -30.69 30.84 47.32
CA ARG A 440 -30.68 29.98 46.13
C ARG A 440 -29.26 29.60 45.75
N ARG A 441 -28.30 30.50 45.86
CA ARG A 441 -26.89 30.27 45.60
C ARG A 441 -26.31 29.18 46.50
N ASP A 442 -26.63 29.22 47.80
CA ASP A 442 -26.11 28.31 48.77
C ASP A 442 -26.57 26.87 48.56
N GLN A 443 -27.71 26.65 47.90
CA GLN A 443 -28.19 25.35 47.48
C GLN A 443 -27.37 24.70 46.32
N LEU A 444 -26.76 25.57 45.46
CA LEU A 444 -25.90 25.08 44.37
C LEU A 444 -24.43 25.07 44.72
N LYS A 445 -24.02 25.70 45.81
CA LYS A 445 -22.62 25.81 46.22
C LYS A 445 -21.99 24.46 46.51
N TYR A 446 -22.77 23.50 47.02
CA TYR A 446 -22.35 22.16 47.32
C TYR A 446 -21.86 21.36 46.10
N PHE A 447 -22.28 21.72 44.89
CA PHE A 447 -21.90 21.08 43.66
C PHE A 447 -20.74 21.78 42.92
N LEU A 448 -20.17 22.84 43.48
CA LEU A 448 -19.06 23.61 42.91
C LEU A 448 -17.71 23.26 43.52
N ASP A 449 -17.72 22.59 44.66
CA ASP A 449 -16.54 22.06 45.36
C ASP A 449 -16.37 20.56 44.97
#